data_6e6abf30f6813477313d0ba0b27f0f71
#
_entry.id   6e6abf30f6813477313d0ba0b27f0f71
#
_cell.length_a   1.000
_cell.length_b   1.000
_cell.length_c   1.000
_cell.angle_alpha   90.00
_cell.angle_beta   90.00
_cell.angle_gamma   90.00
#
_symmetry.space_group_name_H-M   'P 1'
#
loop_
_entity.id
_entity.type
_entity.pdbx_description
1 polymer ?
#
loop_
_entity_poly.entity_id
_entity_poly.type
_entity_poly.pdbx_seq_one_letter_code
_entity_poly.pdbx_strand_id
1 'polypeptide(L)'
;LNSNNSISVTFGSYDPEYEGKITCVVEISDGSSTKTETLSSTSGTLEYNTESGKTYTVTGYYKLKSGDTTSNKKSVRLSTGSTAVGTATFSVTANGAALSNGATISATSVNVSTSGPSGHTMIVTCNGNSQSLNCGSSATISGLSSGKSYTISFTEKNSSGETKTIGSIHFTVQTTDTQNQ
;
A
#
# COMPACT_ATOMS: atom_id res chain seq x y z
N LEU A 1 15.48 8.26 -1.29
CA LEU A 1 14.93 6.99 -1.76
C LEU A 1 14.87 7.00 -3.28
N ASN A 2 15.39 5.97 -3.92
CA ASN A 2 15.35 5.82 -5.36
C ASN A 2 14.02 5.16 -5.78
N SER A 3 13.65 5.30 -7.05
CA SER A 3 12.41 4.73 -7.61
C SER A 3 12.29 3.20 -7.53
N ASN A 4 13.35 2.50 -7.14
CA ASN A 4 13.44 1.04 -7.10
C ASN A 4 13.52 0.47 -5.67
N ASN A 5 12.94 1.13 -4.68
CA ASN A 5 12.98 0.69 -3.28
C ASN A 5 14.41 0.51 -2.73
N SER A 6 15.35 1.34 -3.18
CA SER A 6 16.73 1.31 -2.71
C SER A 6 17.11 2.60 -1.99
N ILE A 7 18.05 2.49 -1.06
CA ILE A 7 18.60 3.61 -0.30
C ILE A 7 20.05 3.77 -0.69
N SER A 8 20.40 4.91 -1.26
CA SER A 8 21.81 5.27 -1.53
C SER A 8 22.39 5.95 -0.31
N VAL A 9 23.56 5.49 0.11
CA VAL A 9 24.28 6.01 1.26
C VAL A 9 25.70 6.39 0.83
N THR A 10 26.14 7.57 1.24
CA THR A 10 27.54 8.01 1.06
C THR A 10 28.07 8.46 2.40
N PHE A 11 29.19 7.89 2.81
CA PHE A 11 29.93 8.29 4.00
C PHE A 11 30.89 9.41 3.64
N GLY A 12 31.11 10.32 4.59
CA GLY A 12 32.14 11.36 4.47
C GLY A 12 33.56 10.77 4.52
N SER A 13 34.55 11.66 4.40
CA SER A 13 35.96 11.29 4.58
C SER A 13 36.23 10.90 6.04
N TYR A 14 37.22 10.06 6.23
CA TYR A 14 37.79 9.67 7.53
C TYR A 14 39.30 9.91 7.52
N ASP A 15 39.90 9.93 8.69
CA ASP A 15 41.33 10.11 8.82
C ASP A 15 42.06 8.94 8.13
N PRO A 16 43.07 9.20 7.25
CA PRO A 16 43.84 8.20 6.54
C PRO A 16 44.45 7.13 7.44
N GLU A 17 44.72 7.42 8.71
CA GLU A 17 45.26 6.41 9.66
C GLU A 17 44.29 5.22 9.87
N TYR A 18 42.99 5.39 9.58
CA TYR A 18 41.96 4.34 9.68
C TYR A 18 41.73 3.57 8.38
N GLU A 19 42.50 3.90 7.33
CA GLU A 19 42.35 3.20 6.05
C GLU A 19 42.58 1.69 6.23
N GLY A 20 41.66 0.90 5.70
CA GLY A 20 41.66 -0.54 5.82
C GLY A 20 41.31 -1.09 7.22
N LYS A 21 41.21 -0.24 8.25
CA LYS A 21 40.95 -0.64 9.64
C LYS A 21 39.45 -0.47 10.04
N ILE A 22 38.65 0.19 9.23
CA ILE A 22 37.23 0.48 9.52
C ILE A 22 36.31 -0.17 8.49
N THR A 23 35.06 -0.31 8.89
CA THR A 23 33.92 -0.64 8.02
C THR A 23 32.86 0.42 8.13
N CYS A 24 32.13 0.67 7.05
CA CYS A 24 30.96 1.55 7.02
C CYS A 24 29.72 0.71 7.38
N VAL A 25 29.02 1.07 8.43
CA VAL A 25 27.82 0.37 8.89
C VAL A 25 26.62 1.25 8.71
N VAL A 26 25.53 0.69 8.19
CA VAL A 26 24.23 1.36 8.00
C VAL A 26 23.15 0.56 8.73
N GLU A 27 22.43 1.24 9.59
CA GLU A 27 21.23 0.71 10.24
C GLU A 27 20.00 1.40 9.62
N ILE A 28 19.00 0.61 9.20
CA ILE A 28 17.74 1.13 8.67
C ILE A 28 16.62 0.63 9.57
N SER A 29 15.86 1.54 10.17
CA SER A 29 14.76 1.21 11.07
C SER A 29 13.47 1.84 10.60
N ASP A 30 12.36 1.07 10.64
CA ASP A 30 10.98 1.53 10.44
C ASP A 30 10.26 1.85 11.76
N GLY A 31 10.99 1.81 12.89
CA GLY A 31 10.45 1.98 14.23
C GLY A 31 10.04 0.66 14.90
N SER A 32 9.84 -0.42 14.16
CA SER A 32 9.47 -1.75 14.66
C SER A 32 10.62 -2.73 14.53
N SER A 33 11.38 -2.62 13.46
CA SER A 33 12.53 -3.46 13.14
C SER A 33 13.73 -2.63 12.70
N THR A 34 14.92 -3.20 12.82
CA THR A 34 16.17 -2.58 12.34
C THR A 34 16.97 -3.60 11.54
N LYS A 35 17.29 -3.24 10.31
CA LYS A 35 18.21 -4.00 9.45
C LYS A 35 19.58 -3.32 9.50
N THR A 36 20.64 -4.09 9.71
CA THR A 36 22.03 -3.61 9.74
C THR A 36 22.79 -4.20 8.55
N GLU A 37 23.42 -3.33 7.79
CA GLU A 37 24.26 -3.69 6.64
C GLU A 37 25.65 -3.10 6.79
N THR A 38 26.65 -3.81 6.25
CA THR A 38 28.03 -3.35 6.20
C THR A 38 28.44 -3.11 4.75
N LEU A 39 28.89 -1.89 4.45
CA LEU A 39 29.36 -1.52 3.12
C LEU A 39 30.85 -1.86 2.97
N SER A 40 31.22 -2.33 1.80
CA SER A 40 32.62 -2.61 1.43
C SER A 40 33.43 -1.35 1.07
N SER A 41 32.73 -0.22 0.87
CA SER A 41 33.31 1.07 0.50
C SER A 41 32.59 2.21 1.22
N THR A 42 33.11 3.44 1.09
CA THR A 42 32.50 4.65 1.69
C THR A 42 31.19 5.08 1.03
N SER A 43 30.79 4.44 -0.06
CA SER A 43 29.49 4.67 -0.69
C SER A 43 28.90 3.37 -1.20
N GLY A 44 27.59 3.30 -1.27
CA GLY A 44 26.89 2.13 -1.77
C GLY A 44 25.39 2.35 -1.84
N THR A 45 24.72 1.45 -2.55
CA THR A 45 23.27 1.39 -2.61
C THR A 45 22.81 0.14 -1.86
N LEU A 46 21.87 0.33 -0.97
CA LEU A 46 21.26 -0.76 -0.20
C LEU A 46 19.90 -1.07 -0.78
N GLU A 47 19.67 -2.36 -1.05
CA GLU A 47 18.35 -2.84 -1.38
C GLU A 47 17.54 -2.96 -0.09
N TYR A 48 16.50 -2.15 0.02
CA TYR A 48 15.60 -2.16 1.16
C TYR A 48 14.17 -1.95 0.68
N ASN A 49 13.32 -2.93 0.93
CA ASN A 49 11.91 -2.85 0.58
C ASN A 49 11.22 -1.80 1.44
N THR A 50 10.92 -0.67 0.85
CA THR A 50 10.18 0.41 1.50
C THR A 50 8.70 0.30 1.19
N GLU A 51 7.88 0.56 2.20
CA GLU A 51 6.43 0.67 2.06
C GLU A 51 6.04 2.13 1.86
N SER A 52 5.04 2.39 1.02
CA SER A 52 4.51 3.73 0.80
C SER A 52 3.94 4.33 2.09
N GLY A 53 4.16 5.62 2.33
CA GLY A 53 3.68 6.35 3.52
C GLY A 53 4.42 6.04 4.82
N LYS A 54 5.49 5.28 4.79
CA LYS A 54 6.31 4.98 5.97
C LYS A 54 7.46 5.97 6.12
N THR A 55 7.92 6.12 7.35
CA THR A 55 9.15 6.86 7.67
C THR A 55 10.21 5.89 8.16
N TYR A 56 11.38 5.98 7.58
CA TYR A 56 12.55 5.18 7.93
C TYR A 56 13.61 6.08 8.55
N THR A 57 14.29 5.60 9.58
CA THR A 57 15.48 6.23 10.12
C THR A 57 16.70 5.47 9.61
N VAL A 58 17.56 6.14 8.85
CA VAL A 58 18.82 5.60 8.34
C VAL A 58 19.95 6.18 9.17
N THR A 59 20.73 5.32 9.82
CA THR A 59 21.83 5.68 10.68
C THR A 59 23.13 5.10 10.12
N GLY A 60 24.12 5.97 9.87
CA GLY A 60 25.43 5.58 9.39
C GLY A 60 26.52 5.85 10.44
N TYR A 61 27.51 4.96 10.50
CA TYR A 61 28.68 5.12 11.34
C TYR A 61 29.85 4.25 10.86
N TYR A 62 31.08 4.62 11.24
CA TYR A 62 32.24 3.78 11.05
C TYR A 62 32.42 2.86 12.25
N LYS A 63 32.84 1.63 12.01
CA LYS A 63 33.17 0.64 13.03
C LYS A 63 34.59 0.13 12.80
N LEU A 64 35.43 0.03 13.85
CA LEU A 64 36.75 -0.62 13.77
C LEU A 64 36.60 -2.13 13.53
N LYS A 65 37.37 -2.67 12.61
CA LYS A 65 37.39 -4.13 12.32
C LYS A 65 37.94 -4.95 13.50
N SER A 66 38.76 -4.32 14.34
CA SER A 66 39.43 -4.98 15.48
C SER A 66 38.61 -4.94 16.78
N GLY A 67 37.38 -4.46 16.79
CA GLY A 67 36.57 -4.35 18.01
C GLY A 67 35.23 -3.71 17.81
N ASP A 68 34.62 -3.28 18.93
CA ASP A 68 33.27 -2.69 18.93
C ASP A 68 33.28 -1.17 18.95
N THR A 69 34.45 -0.54 18.82
CA THR A 69 34.55 0.92 18.77
C THR A 69 33.92 1.48 17.51
N THR A 70 33.02 2.43 17.68
CA THR A 70 32.29 3.09 16.59
C THR A 70 32.55 4.60 16.60
N SER A 71 32.45 5.23 15.43
CA SER A 71 32.37 6.69 15.33
C SER A 71 31.04 7.19 15.88
N ASN A 72 30.88 8.52 15.97
CA ASN A 72 29.61 9.15 16.21
C ASN A 72 28.61 8.72 15.12
N LYS A 73 27.42 8.29 15.55
CA LYS A 73 26.32 7.91 14.67
C LYS A 73 25.66 9.17 14.08
N LYS A 74 25.38 9.15 12.79
CA LYS A 74 24.59 10.17 12.09
C LYS A 74 23.33 9.54 11.55
N SER A 75 22.20 10.19 11.78
CA SER A 75 20.89 9.66 11.36
C SER A 75 20.17 10.67 10.49
N VAL A 76 19.46 10.14 9.48
CA VAL A 76 18.57 10.88 8.60
C VAL A 76 17.23 10.16 8.60
N ARG A 77 16.14 10.92 8.63
CA ARG A 77 14.79 10.40 8.45
C ARG A 77 14.40 10.53 6.99
N LEU A 78 13.96 9.43 6.39
CA LEU A 78 13.47 9.37 5.03
C LEU A 78 12.01 8.95 5.06
N SER A 79 11.14 9.75 4.44
CA SER A 79 9.73 9.38 4.29
C SER A 79 9.46 8.94 2.87
N THR A 80 8.82 7.79 2.72
CA THR A 80 8.27 7.39 1.43
C THR A 80 6.99 8.17 1.22
N GLY A 81 6.89 8.87 0.09
CA GLY A 81 5.66 9.56 -0.27
C GLY A 81 4.50 8.57 -0.33
N SER A 82 3.36 8.96 0.25
CA SER A 82 2.11 8.28 -0.05
C SER A 82 1.68 8.67 -1.46
N THR A 83 1.31 7.69 -2.28
CA THR A 83 0.69 8.00 -3.56
C THR A 83 -0.66 8.67 -3.31
N ALA A 84 -0.95 9.75 -4.06
CA ALA A 84 -2.18 10.50 -3.91
C ALA A 84 -3.42 9.59 -4.12
N VAL A 85 -4.45 9.78 -3.31
CA VAL A 85 -5.75 9.13 -3.48
C VAL A 85 -6.50 9.69 -4.70
N GLY A 86 -7.35 8.87 -5.32
CA GLY A 86 -8.17 9.25 -6.48
C GLY A 86 -7.72 8.63 -7.79
N THR A 87 -6.81 7.68 -7.76
CA THR A 87 -6.31 6.94 -8.92
C THR A 87 -6.82 5.50 -8.98
N ALA A 88 -7.39 4.98 -7.89
CA ALA A 88 -8.00 3.67 -7.89
C ALA A 88 -9.29 3.64 -8.72
N THR A 89 -9.60 2.48 -9.24
CA THR A 89 -10.80 2.21 -10.04
C THR A 89 -11.57 1.02 -9.49
N PHE A 90 -12.84 0.91 -9.84
CA PHE A 90 -13.68 -0.21 -9.47
C PHE A 90 -14.52 -0.67 -10.65
N SER A 91 -14.97 -1.90 -10.59
CA SER A 91 -16.01 -2.44 -11.44
C SER A 91 -16.97 -3.30 -10.62
N VAL A 92 -18.23 -3.35 -11.03
CA VAL A 92 -19.24 -4.19 -10.42
C VAL A 92 -19.87 -5.04 -11.52
N THR A 93 -20.04 -6.33 -11.27
CA THR A 93 -20.69 -7.26 -12.21
C THR A 93 -21.81 -8.04 -11.54
N ALA A 94 -22.86 -8.32 -12.29
CA ALA A 94 -23.95 -9.20 -11.90
C ALA A 94 -24.04 -10.32 -12.96
N ASN A 95 -24.06 -11.58 -12.55
CA ASN A 95 -24.08 -12.74 -13.45
C ASN A 95 -23.02 -12.66 -14.57
N GLY A 96 -21.82 -12.14 -14.24
CA GLY A 96 -20.70 -11.97 -15.18
C GLY A 96 -20.81 -10.75 -16.11
N ALA A 97 -21.91 -10.04 -16.14
CA ALA A 97 -22.08 -8.81 -16.93
C ALA A 97 -21.77 -7.54 -16.14
N ALA A 98 -21.10 -6.57 -16.78
CA ALA A 98 -20.83 -5.28 -16.15
C ALA A 98 -22.12 -4.55 -15.75
N LEU A 99 -22.15 -4.02 -14.56
CA LEU A 99 -23.28 -3.32 -13.99
C LEU A 99 -23.18 -1.81 -14.29
N SER A 100 -24.21 -1.29 -14.96
CA SER A 100 -24.33 0.17 -15.17
C SER A 100 -25.12 0.81 -14.05
N ASN A 101 -24.84 2.10 -13.79
CA ASN A 101 -25.59 2.87 -12.80
C ASN A 101 -27.08 2.95 -13.21
N GLY A 102 -27.98 2.67 -12.27
CA GLY A 102 -29.43 2.62 -12.50
C GLY A 102 -29.95 1.30 -13.09
N ALA A 103 -29.12 0.29 -13.27
CA ALA A 103 -29.53 -0.99 -13.83
C ALA A 103 -30.52 -1.74 -12.94
N THR A 104 -31.34 -2.59 -13.56
CA THR A 104 -32.13 -3.62 -12.88
C THR A 104 -31.50 -4.98 -13.14
N ILE A 105 -31.27 -5.74 -12.09
CA ILE A 105 -30.62 -7.06 -12.15
C ILE A 105 -31.51 -8.15 -11.57
N SER A 106 -31.34 -9.37 -12.06
CA SER A 106 -32.03 -10.58 -11.54
C SER A 106 -31.16 -11.38 -10.56
N ALA A 107 -29.97 -10.89 -10.20
CA ALA A 107 -29.05 -11.57 -9.31
C ALA A 107 -29.28 -11.20 -7.85
N THR A 108 -29.06 -12.14 -6.93
CA THR A 108 -29.07 -11.93 -5.47
C THR A 108 -27.69 -11.62 -4.90
N SER A 109 -26.69 -11.47 -5.77
CA SER A 109 -25.33 -11.07 -5.43
C SER A 109 -24.68 -10.33 -6.60
N VAL A 110 -23.68 -9.50 -6.27
CA VAL A 110 -22.81 -8.82 -7.24
C VAL A 110 -21.36 -9.02 -6.86
N ASN A 111 -20.48 -9.07 -7.86
CA ASN A 111 -19.04 -9.09 -7.65
C ASN A 111 -18.48 -7.68 -7.83
N VAL A 112 -17.66 -7.27 -6.89
CA VAL A 112 -16.91 -6.02 -6.90
C VAL A 112 -15.44 -6.35 -7.14
N SER A 113 -14.81 -5.69 -8.10
CA SER A 113 -13.37 -5.75 -8.33
C SER A 113 -12.77 -4.37 -8.25
N THR A 114 -11.59 -4.28 -7.67
CA THR A 114 -10.87 -3.01 -7.45
C THR A 114 -9.50 -3.07 -8.13
N SER A 115 -9.01 -1.91 -8.57
CA SER A 115 -7.65 -1.75 -9.09
C SER A 115 -7.11 -0.42 -8.63
N GLY A 116 -5.79 -0.32 -8.45
CA GLY A 116 -5.16 0.92 -8.00
C GLY A 116 -3.72 0.71 -7.53
N PRO A 117 -3.11 1.75 -6.96
CA PRO A 117 -1.74 1.68 -6.49
C PRO A 117 -1.53 0.62 -5.40
N SER A 118 -0.36 0.02 -5.39
CA SER A 118 0.05 -0.91 -4.33
C SER A 118 0.02 -0.21 -2.96
N GLY A 119 -0.44 -0.91 -1.94
CA GLY A 119 -0.59 -0.36 -0.58
C GLY A 119 -1.84 0.49 -0.36
N HIS A 120 -2.66 0.73 -1.39
CA HIS A 120 -3.97 1.34 -1.24
C HIS A 120 -5.05 0.30 -0.96
N THR A 121 -6.10 0.73 -0.28
CA THR A 121 -7.30 -0.06 -0.03
C THR A 121 -8.53 0.65 -0.57
N MET A 122 -9.53 -0.12 -0.96
CA MET A 122 -10.85 0.38 -1.33
C MET A 122 -11.85 0.02 -0.22
N ILE A 123 -12.44 1.01 0.41
CA ILE A 123 -13.56 0.83 1.32
C ILE A 123 -14.82 0.74 0.47
N VAL A 124 -15.45 -0.41 0.47
CA VAL A 124 -16.69 -0.70 -0.27
C VAL A 124 -17.83 -0.71 0.73
N THR A 125 -18.80 0.17 0.56
CA THR A 125 -19.94 0.28 1.46
C THR A 125 -21.24 0.01 0.70
N CYS A 126 -22.05 -0.92 1.22
CA CYS A 126 -23.39 -1.23 0.70
C CYS A 126 -24.37 -1.30 1.87
N ASN A 127 -25.44 -0.52 1.83
CA ASN A 127 -26.48 -0.48 2.87
C ASN A 127 -25.93 -0.33 4.30
N GLY A 128 -24.95 0.53 4.50
CA GLY A 128 -24.33 0.80 5.79
C GLY A 128 -23.27 -0.24 6.25
N ASN A 129 -23.16 -1.36 5.54
CA ASN A 129 -22.09 -2.34 5.78
C ASN A 129 -20.88 -2.00 4.93
N SER A 130 -19.71 -1.89 5.57
CA SER A 130 -18.44 -1.57 4.89
C SER A 130 -17.44 -2.72 5.02
N GLN A 131 -16.69 -2.96 3.96
CA GLN A 131 -15.54 -3.85 3.94
C GLN A 131 -14.36 -3.16 3.25
N SER A 132 -13.14 -3.48 3.66
CA SER A 132 -11.92 -2.99 3.04
C SER A 132 -11.30 -4.07 2.17
N LEU A 133 -10.99 -3.71 0.92
CA LEU A 133 -10.32 -4.57 -0.06
C LEU A 133 -8.99 -3.93 -0.42
N ASN A 134 -7.93 -4.72 -0.49
CA ASN A 134 -6.70 -4.22 -1.12
C ASN A 134 -6.98 -3.90 -2.59
N CYS A 135 -6.43 -2.82 -3.10
CA CYS A 135 -6.49 -2.54 -4.53
C CYS A 135 -5.89 -3.72 -5.33
N GLY A 136 -6.59 -4.15 -6.37
CA GLY A 136 -6.28 -5.38 -7.11
C GLY A 136 -7.04 -6.63 -6.63
N SER A 137 -7.90 -6.51 -5.60
CA SER A 137 -8.70 -7.61 -5.06
C SER A 137 -10.17 -7.52 -5.48
N SER A 138 -10.90 -8.61 -5.27
CA SER A 138 -12.33 -8.71 -5.54
C SER A 138 -13.09 -9.26 -4.34
N ALA A 139 -14.37 -8.93 -4.25
CA ALA A 139 -15.28 -9.45 -3.23
C ALA A 139 -16.69 -9.62 -3.80
N THR A 140 -17.47 -10.48 -3.17
CA THR A 140 -18.89 -10.68 -3.49
C THR A 140 -19.76 -10.02 -2.43
N ILE A 141 -20.70 -9.20 -2.85
CA ILE A 141 -21.77 -8.68 -2.01
C ILE A 141 -22.98 -9.54 -2.27
N SER A 142 -23.44 -10.27 -1.26
CA SER A 142 -24.55 -11.23 -1.34
C SER A 142 -25.72 -10.82 -0.44
N GLY A 143 -26.82 -11.58 -0.51
CA GLY A 143 -28.02 -11.30 0.29
C GLY A 143 -28.87 -10.15 -0.25
N LEU A 144 -28.74 -9.85 -1.53
CA LEU A 144 -29.58 -8.84 -2.20
C LEU A 144 -30.98 -9.40 -2.42
N SER A 145 -32.00 -8.61 -2.06
CA SER A 145 -33.40 -9.03 -2.09
C SER A 145 -34.13 -8.40 -3.26
N SER A 146 -35.04 -9.16 -3.87
CA SER A 146 -35.92 -8.67 -4.93
C SER A 146 -36.80 -7.50 -4.46
N GLY A 147 -37.06 -6.55 -5.35
CA GLY A 147 -37.83 -5.33 -5.09
C GLY A 147 -37.07 -4.27 -4.30
N LYS A 148 -35.76 -4.45 -4.03
CA LYS A 148 -34.93 -3.49 -3.30
C LYS A 148 -33.94 -2.79 -4.21
N SER A 149 -33.69 -1.54 -3.90
CA SER A 149 -32.62 -0.74 -4.51
C SER A 149 -31.40 -0.69 -3.61
N TYR A 150 -30.23 -0.70 -4.21
CA TYR A 150 -28.95 -0.73 -3.53
C TYR A 150 -28.02 0.35 -4.09
N THR A 151 -27.21 0.91 -3.22
CA THR A 151 -26.09 1.76 -3.62
C THR A 151 -24.82 1.20 -3.03
N ILE A 152 -23.83 0.96 -3.87
CA ILE A 152 -22.48 0.60 -3.46
C ILE A 152 -21.61 1.83 -3.66
N SER A 153 -20.97 2.32 -2.60
CA SER A 153 -20.01 3.42 -2.67
C SER A 153 -18.58 2.91 -2.48
N PHE A 154 -17.64 3.59 -3.11
CA PHE A 154 -16.23 3.25 -3.17
C PHE A 154 -15.40 4.43 -2.69
N THR A 155 -14.61 4.21 -1.64
CA THR A 155 -13.69 5.20 -1.08
C THR A 155 -12.29 4.61 -1.05
N GLU A 156 -11.37 5.21 -1.80
CA GLU A 156 -9.96 4.86 -1.77
C GLU A 156 -9.32 5.41 -0.49
N LYS A 157 -8.46 4.60 0.11
CA LYS A 157 -7.63 4.97 1.25
C LYS A 157 -6.19 4.60 0.95
N ASN A 158 -5.26 5.54 1.10
CA ASN A 158 -3.84 5.28 0.94
C ASN A 158 -3.18 4.82 2.27
N SER A 159 -1.92 4.46 2.20
CA SER A 159 -1.14 4.00 3.37
C SER A 159 -0.92 5.06 4.44
N SER A 160 -1.05 6.35 4.12
CA SER A 160 -1.01 7.46 5.09
C SER A 160 -2.35 7.69 5.79
N GLY A 161 -3.41 7.00 5.37
CA GLY A 161 -4.74 7.14 5.94
C GLY A 161 -5.61 8.21 5.27
N GLU A 162 -5.11 8.91 4.23
CA GLU A 162 -5.93 9.82 3.43
C GLU A 162 -6.98 9.04 2.66
N THR A 163 -8.16 9.61 2.50
CA THR A 163 -9.28 8.99 1.82
C THR A 163 -9.87 9.89 0.75
N LYS A 164 -10.39 9.28 -0.33
CA LYS A 164 -11.15 9.98 -1.37
C LYS A 164 -12.24 9.07 -1.91
N THR A 165 -13.47 9.60 -1.99
CA THR A 165 -14.56 8.90 -2.68
C THR A 165 -14.28 8.86 -4.17
N ILE A 166 -14.26 7.64 -4.73
CA ILE A 166 -13.99 7.36 -6.14
C ILE A 166 -15.27 7.38 -6.94
N GLY A 167 -16.37 6.88 -6.36
CA GLY A 167 -17.66 6.85 -7.01
C GLY A 167 -18.66 5.94 -6.30
N SER A 168 -19.80 5.77 -6.94
CA SER A 168 -20.84 4.84 -6.49
C SER A 168 -21.56 4.24 -7.67
N ILE A 169 -22.23 3.10 -7.45
CA ILE A 169 -23.14 2.49 -8.40
C ILE A 169 -24.47 2.20 -7.71
N HIS A 170 -25.55 2.59 -8.34
CA HIS A 170 -26.91 2.36 -7.89
C HIS A 170 -27.60 1.34 -8.81
N PHE A 171 -28.36 0.41 -8.25
CA PHE A 171 -29.10 -0.60 -9.01
C PHE A 171 -30.30 -1.12 -8.22
N THR A 172 -31.22 -1.76 -8.91
CA THR A 172 -32.40 -2.42 -8.33
C THR A 172 -32.37 -3.91 -8.62
N VAL A 173 -32.71 -4.72 -7.63
CA VAL A 173 -32.84 -6.17 -7.78
C VAL A 173 -34.30 -6.51 -8.11
N GLN A 174 -34.50 -7.26 -9.17
CA GLN A 174 -35.81 -7.79 -9.57
C GLN A 174 -35.61 -9.25 -10.00
N THR A 175 -35.78 -10.19 -9.08
CA THR A 175 -35.79 -11.60 -9.45
C THR A 175 -37.15 -11.92 -10.08
N THR A 176 -37.13 -12.46 -11.28
CA THR A 176 -38.35 -13.06 -11.88
C THR A 176 -38.70 -14.29 -11.07
N ASP A 177 -39.77 -14.19 -10.30
CA ASP A 177 -40.41 -15.38 -9.72
C ASP A 177 -41.01 -16.18 -10.90
N THR A 178 -40.37 -17.26 -11.28
CA THR A 178 -40.96 -18.19 -12.26
C THR A 178 -42.03 -18.95 -11.50
N GLN A 179 -43.20 -18.34 -11.37
CA GLN A 179 -44.38 -19.06 -10.96
C GLN A 179 -44.70 -20.06 -12.08
N ASN A 180 -44.38 -21.33 -11.83
CA ASN A 180 -44.89 -22.46 -12.63
C ASN A 180 -46.43 -22.37 -12.58
N GLN A 181 -47.05 -22.16 -13.76
CA GLN A 181 -48.42 -22.54 -14.00
C GLN A 181 -48.49 -24.02 -14.30
#